data_b2dea74d6c691b48a052605035e78754
#
_entry.id   b2dea74d6c691b48a052605035e78754
#
_cell.length_a   1.000
_cell.length_b   1.000
_cell.length_c   1.000
_cell.angle_alpha   90.00
_cell.angle_beta   90.00
_cell.angle_gamma   90.00
#
_symmetry.space_group_name_H-M   'P 1'
#
loop_
_entity.id
_entity.type
_entity.pdbx_description
1 polymer ?
#
loop_
_entity_poly.entity_id
_entity_poly.type
_entity_poly.pdbx_seq_one_letter_code
_entity_poly.pdbx_strand_id
1 'polypeptide(L)'
;MRLSDGELRWMQARLAQRYAAAGGKMQEALERQLAALAPEAALLTRWCYAASPLSDWANYDFSLFRACAEHALLLRERLPSVRALPEQLFLNYVLHPRVNEEELCDCRGALYAELAARIQGLPACEAILAVNEWNAEQVCYRATDERTISALGAWRSGFGRCGEESAFAVNALRAAGIPARQVYTPRWAHCDDNHAWVEAYCDGAWHYLGACEPEPELDRGWFTGAAGRALLV
;
A
#
# COMPACT_ATOMS: atom_id res chain seq x y z
N MET A 1 0.34 -19.14 8.56
CA MET A 1 0.40 -17.84 9.27
C MET A 1 -0.60 -17.85 10.40
N ARG A 2 -0.29 -17.21 11.55
CA ARG A 2 -1.20 -17.18 12.71
C ARG A 2 -1.23 -15.75 13.26
N LEU A 3 -2.38 -15.08 13.18
CA LEU A 3 -2.58 -13.76 13.79
C LEU A 3 -2.54 -13.85 15.31
N SER A 4 -2.07 -12.80 15.97
CA SER A 4 -2.18 -12.68 17.42
C SER A 4 -3.64 -12.62 17.86
N ASP A 5 -3.91 -12.98 19.12
CA ASP A 5 -5.27 -12.89 19.69
C ASP A 5 -5.83 -11.46 19.63
N GLY A 6 -4.97 -10.44 19.73
CA GLY A 6 -5.35 -9.04 19.61
C GLY A 6 -5.85 -8.70 18.23
N GLU A 7 -5.11 -9.10 17.19
CA GLU A 7 -5.45 -8.87 15.79
C GLU A 7 -6.70 -9.64 15.36
N LEU A 8 -6.85 -10.89 15.84
CA LEU A 8 -8.07 -11.66 15.59
C LEU A 8 -9.29 -10.99 16.22
N ARG A 9 -9.22 -10.54 17.45
CA ARG A 9 -10.32 -9.80 18.10
C ARG A 9 -10.65 -8.50 17.38
N TRP A 10 -9.63 -7.73 16.99
CA TRP A 10 -9.83 -6.50 16.22
C TRP A 10 -10.53 -6.78 14.89
N MET A 11 -10.04 -7.74 14.12
CA MET A 11 -10.63 -8.13 12.83
C MET A 11 -12.08 -8.58 12.98
N GLN A 12 -12.37 -9.43 13.96
CA GLN A 12 -13.73 -9.92 14.22
C GLN A 12 -14.69 -8.79 14.62
N ALA A 13 -14.25 -7.91 15.53
CA ALA A 13 -15.07 -6.78 15.96
C ALA A 13 -15.33 -5.81 14.80
N ARG A 14 -14.31 -5.55 13.97
CA ARG A 14 -14.44 -4.68 12.81
C ARG A 14 -15.38 -5.25 11.75
N LEU A 15 -15.27 -6.55 11.46
CA LEU A 15 -16.18 -7.24 10.54
C LEU A 15 -17.61 -7.23 11.05
N ALA A 16 -17.84 -7.49 12.33
CA ALA A 16 -19.18 -7.42 12.91
C ALA A 16 -19.83 -6.03 12.70
N GLN A 17 -19.08 -4.95 12.91
CA GLN A 17 -19.54 -3.59 12.62
C GLN A 17 -19.87 -3.39 11.13
N ARG A 18 -19.00 -3.89 10.24
CA ARG A 18 -19.17 -3.80 8.79
C ARG A 18 -20.40 -4.60 8.32
N TYR A 19 -20.60 -5.82 8.81
CA TYR A 19 -21.75 -6.65 8.48
C TYR A 19 -23.07 -6.02 8.95
N ALA A 20 -23.09 -5.44 10.14
CA ALA A 20 -24.26 -4.72 10.63
C ALA A 20 -24.64 -3.54 9.73
N ALA A 21 -23.65 -2.86 9.15
CA ALA A 21 -23.89 -1.72 8.25
C ALA A 21 -24.15 -2.14 6.80
N ALA A 22 -23.53 -3.21 6.30
CA ALA A 22 -23.64 -3.66 4.90
C ALA A 22 -24.88 -4.50 4.62
N GLY A 23 -25.46 -5.16 5.65
CA GLY A 23 -26.62 -6.04 5.54
C GLY A 23 -26.30 -7.50 5.19
N GLY A 24 -27.26 -8.38 5.47
CA GLY A 24 -27.06 -9.84 5.46
C GLY A 24 -26.65 -10.43 4.11
N LYS A 25 -27.17 -9.91 3.00
CA LYS A 25 -26.80 -10.43 1.66
C LYS A 25 -25.30 -10.27 1.34
N MET A 26 -24.73 -9.13 1.71
CA MET A 26 -23.29 -8.87 1.47
C MET A 26 -22.44 -9.75 2.38
N GLN A 27 -22.84 -9.95 3.63
CA GLN A 27 -22.20 -10.88 4.54
C GLN A 27 -22.20 -12.31 4.00
N GLU A 28 -23.37 -12.83 3.58
CA GLU A 28 -23.50 -14.19 3.04
C GLU A 28 -22.64 -14.38 1.79
N ALA A 29 -22.62 -13.39 0.90
CA ALA A 29 -21.79 -13.43 -0.32
C ALA A 29 -20.30 -13.49 0.02
N LEU A 30 -19.83 -12.63 0.92
CA LEU A 30 -18.43 -12.60 1.34
C LEU A 30 -18.03 -13.90 2.04
N GLU A 31 -18.81 -14.41 2.99
CA GLU A 31 -18.47 -15.64 3.71
C GLU A 31 -18.45 -16.87 2.79
N ARG A 32 -19.33 -16.92 1.80
CA ARG A 32 -19.31 -17.98 0.76
C ARG A 32 -18.04 -17.95 -0.07
N GLN A 33 -17.59 -16.75 -0.49
CA GLN A 33 -16.36 -16.58 -1.27
C GLN A 33 -15.11 -16.92 -0.44
N LEU A 34 -15.08 -16.49 0.82
CA LEU A 34 -13.99 -16.81 1.75
C LEU A 34 -13.88 -18.31 2.03
N ALA A 35 -15.01 -19.01 2.17
CA ALA A 35 -15.04 -20.45 2.41
C ALA A 35 -14.46 -21.29 1.27
N ALA A 36 -14.36 -20.72 0.05
CA ALA A 36 -13.77 -21.38 -1.11
C ALA A 36 -12.24 -21.23 -1.19
N LEU A 37 -11.63 -20.41 -0.32
CA LEU A 37 -10.19 -20.18 -0.32
C LEU A 37 -9.45 -21.13 0.63
N ALA A 38 -8.13 -21.28 0.38
CA ALA A 38 -7.23 -21.88 1.37
C ALA A 38 -7.23 -21.05 2.68
N PRO A 39 -7.08 -21.70 3.85
CA PRO A 39 -7.27 -21.01 5.14
C PRO A 39 -6.47 -19.74 5.35
N GLU A 40 -5.22 -19.70 4.91
CA GLU A 40 -4.38 -18.51 5.03
C GLU A 40 -4.80 -17.39 4.09
N ALA A 41 -5.15 -17.72 2.85
CA ALA A 41 -5.69 -16.75 1.88
C ALA A 41 -7.03 -16.18 2.37
N ALA A 42 -7.92 -17.03 2.89
CA ALA A 42 -9.18 -16.60 3.49
C ALA A 42 -8.95 -15.64 4.67
N LEU A 43 -7.99 -15.94 5.55
CA LEU A 43 -7.66 -15.12 6.71
C LEU A 43 -7.18 -13.73 6.29
N LEU A 44 -6.24 -13.64 5.33
CA LEU A 44 -5.70 -12.37 4.86
C LEU A 44 -6.71 -11.58 4.03
N THR A 45 -7.50 -12.25 3.19
CA THR A 45 -8.60 -11.59 2.47
C THR A 45 -9.62 -11.01 3.45
N ARG A 46 -9.97 -11.76 4.50
CA ARG A 46 -10.86 -11.30 5.58
C ARG A 46 -10.29 -10.08 6.32
N TRP A 47 -8.97 -10.05 6.54
CA TRP A 47 -8.29 -8.87 7.08
C TRP A 47 -8.45 -7.65 6.17
N CYS A 48 -8.23 -7.80 4.87
CA CYS A 48 -8.43 -6.71 3.91
C CYS A 48 -9.84 -6.12 4.00
N TYR A 49 -10.86 -6.97 4.04
CA TYR A 49 -12.25 -6.53 4.22
C TYR A 49 -12.48 -5.82 5.56
N ALA A 50 -11.95 -6.34 6.66
CA ALA A 50 -12.08 -5.70 7.97
C ALA A 50 -11.44 -4.30 8.00
N ALA A 51 -10.29 -4.14 7.37
CA ALA A 51 -9.54 -2.89 7.33
C ALA A 51 -10.10 -1.86 6.33
N SER A 52 -10.72 -2.30 5.25
CA SER A 52 -11.23 -1.42 4.19
C SER A 52 -12.53 -0.71 4.57
N PRO A 53 -12.80 0.50 4.04
CA PRO A 53 -14.09 1.17 4.18
C PRO A 53 -15.20 0.39 3.44
N LEU A 54 -16.47 0.61 3.83
CA LEU A 54 -17.60 -0.06 3.18
C LEU A 54 -17.79 0.32 1.71
N SER A 55 -17.38 1.50 1.32
CA SER A 55 -17.38 1.92 -0.09
C SER A 55 -16.54 0.98 -0.97
N ASP A 56 -15.43 0.48 -0.44
CA ASP A 56 -14.57 -0.47 -1.18
C ASP A 56 -15.27 -1.82 -1.36
N TRP A 57 -16.05 -2.27 -0.36
CA TRP A 57 -16.84 -3.50 -0.46
C TRP A 57 -17.89 -3.43 -1.59
N ALA A 58 -18.44 -2.24 -1.82
CA ALA A 58 -19.45 -2.01 -2.84
C ALA A 58 -18.86 -1.77 -4.24
N ASN A 59 -17.69 -1.15 -4.31
CA ASN A 59 -17.10 -0.68 -5.57
C ASN A 59 -16.13 -1.67 -6.21
N TYR A 60 -15.57 -2.60 -5.42
CA TYR A 60 -14.53 -3.51 -5.92
C TYR A 60 -14.89 -4.98 -5.75
N ASP A 61 -14.52 -5.78 -6.74
CA ASP A 61 -14.75 -7.21 -6.72
C ASP A 61 -13.90 -7.92 -5.66
N PHE A 62 -14.42 -9.03 -5.16
CA PHE A 62 -13.71 -9.92 -4.23
C PHE A 62 -12.33 -10.35 -4.75
N SER A 63 -12.18 -10.54 -6.06
CA SER A 63 -10.94 -10.95 -6.71
C SER A 63 -9.77 -9.99 -6.41
N LEU A 64 -10.02 -8.70 -6.28
CA LEU A 64 -9.00 -7.70 -5.95
C LEU A 64 -8.41 -7.95 -4.55
N PHE A 65 -9.26 -8.10 -3.55
CA PHE A 65 -8.83 -8.35 -2.16
C PHE A 65 -8.14 -9.70 -2.03
N ARG A 66 -8.64 -10.72 -2.73
CA ARG A 66 -8.02 -12.03 -2.81
C ARG A 66 -6.64 -11.95 -3.45
N ALA A 67 -6.49 -11.25 -4.59
CA ALA A 67 -5.21 -11.10 -5.27
C ALA A 67 -4.16 -10.43 -4.38
N CYS A 68 -4.53 -9.40 -3.61
CA CYS A 68 -3.64 -8.79 -2.62
C CYS A 68 -3.20 -9.80 -1.54
N ALA A 69 -4.13 -10.61 -1.04
CA ALA A 69 -3.83 -11.64 -0.04
C ALA A 69 -2.90 -12.73 -0.58
N GLU A 70 -3.20 -13.26 -1.76
CA GLU A 70 -2.39 -14.28 -2.43
C GLU A 70 -0.99 -13.76 -2.77
N HIS A 71 -0.87 -12.51 -3.25
CA HIS A 71 0.42 -11.88 -3.49
C HIS A 71 1.23 -11.71 -2.19
N ALA A 72 0.62 -11.24 -1.12
CA ALA A 72 1.29 -11.09 0.17
C ALA A 72 1.78 -12.44 0.74
N LEU A 73 1.01 -13.54 0.55
CA LEU A 73 1.43 -14.89 0.91
C LEU A 73 2.62 -15.35 0.07
N LEU A 74 2.59 -15.11 -1.24
CA LEU A 74 3.70 -15.39 -2.14
C LEU A 74 5.00 -14.71 -1.70
N LEU A 75 4.90 -13.43 -1.31
CA LEU A 75 6.06 -12.68 -0.80
C LEU A 75 6.59 -13.29 0.51
N ARG A 76 5.72 -13.66 1.44
CA ARG A 76 6.14 -14.34 2.69
C ARG A 76 6.78 -15.69 2.46
N GLU A 77 6.33 -16.42 1.45
CA GLU A 77 6.94 -17.69 1.07
C GLU A 77 8.34 -17.49 0.48
N ARG A 78 8.48 -16.54 -0.43
CA ARG A 78 9.71 -16.34 -1.22
C ARG A 78 10.77 -15.51 -0.53
N LEU A 79 10.36 -14.50 0.27
CA LEU A 79 11.26 -13.50 0.83
C LEU A 79 11.41 -13.67 2.34
N PRO A 80 12.61 -14.08 2.83
CA PRO A 80 12.87 -14.17 4.27
C PRO A 80 12.66 -12.84 5.01
N SER A 81 12.96 -11.71 4.38
CA SER A 81 12.71 -10.37 4.92
C SER A 81 11.24 -10.13 5.23
N VAL A 82 10.33 -10.48 4.30
CA VAL A 82 8.87 -10.35 4.51
C VAL A 82 8.37 -11.32 5.58
N ARG A 83 8.95 -12.51 5.66
CA ARG A 83 8.61 -13.50 6.70
C ARG A 83 8.97 -13.03 8.10
N ALA A 84 10.07 -12.28 8.22
CA ALA A 84 10.57 -11.74 9.48
C ALA A 84 9.87 -10.45 9.94
N LEU A 85 9.03 -9.83 9.10
CA LEU A 85 8.32 -8.61 9.46
C LEU A 85 7.42 -8.82 10.69
N PRO A 86 7.38 -7.83 11.59
CA PRO A 86 6.31 -7.75 12.59
C PRO A 86 4.94 -7.83 11.91
N GLU A 87 4.03 -8.60 12.52
CA GLU A 87 2.75 -8.93 11.90
C GLU A 87 1.93 -7.69 11.53
N GLN A 88 1.93 -6.66 12.40
CA GLN A 88 1.23 -5.40 12.12
C GLN A 88 1.81 -4.64 10.93
N LEU A 89 3.12 -4.64 10.74
CA LEU A 89 3.74 -4.03 9.55
C LEU A 89 3.34 -4.78 8.28
N PHE A 90 3.37 -6.10 8.33
CA PHE A 90 2.93 -6.92 7.20
C PHE A 90 1.46 -6.68 6.84
N LEU A 91 0.56 -6.73 7.82
CA LEU A 91 -0.88 -6.62 7.60
C LEU A 91 -1.30 -5.23 7.09
N ASN A 92 -0.75 -4.16 7.66
CA ASN A 92 -1.20 -2.81 7.37
C ASN A 92 -0.41 -2.13 6.23
N TYR A 93 0.84 -2.53 5.99
CA TYR A 93 1.73 -1.80 5.10
C TYR A 93 2.35 -2.64 3.96
N VAL A 94 2.08 -3.96 3.92
CA VAL A 94 2.40 -4.83 2.78
C VAL A 94 1.11 -5.39 2.18
N LEU A 95 0.27 -6.01 3.00
CA LEU A 95 -0.96 -6.67 2.55
C LEU A 95 -2.03 -5.67 2.10
N HIS A 96 -2.32 -4.64 2.92
CA HIS A 96 -3.50 -3.78 2.74
C HIS A 96 -3.54 -3.13 1.34
N PRO A 97 -4.64 -3.24 0.58
CA PRO A 97 -4.69 -2.76 -0.80
C PRO A 97 -4.68 -1.24 -0.91
N ARG A 98 -5.40 -0.53 -0.03
CA ARG A 98 -5.59 0.91 -0.11
C ARG A 98 -4.41 1.69 0.46
N VAL A 99 -4.08 2.78 -0.21
CA VAL A 99 -3.06 3.76 0.23
C VAL A 99 -3.74 5.01 0.78
N ASN A 100 -4.62 5.62 -0.01
CA ASN A 100 -5.38 6.83 0.34
C ASN A 100 -6.78 6.80 -0.30
N GLU A 101 -7.08 7.69 -1.23
CA GLU A 101 -8.38 7.84 -1.92
C GLU A 101 -8.35 7.36 -3.38
N GLU A 102 -7.27 6.73 -3.79
CA GLU A 102 -7.08 6.24 -5.15
C GLU A 102 -8.12 5.17 -5.54
N GLU A 103 -8.36 5.04 -6.84
CA GLU A 103 -9.01 3.85 -7.37
C GLU A 103 -8.15 2.62 -7.11
N LEU A 104 -8.73 1.59 -6.49
CA LEU A 104 -8.02 0.33 -6.28
C LEU A 104 -7.91 -0.47 -7.59
N CYS A 105 -6.79 -1.16 -7.76
CA CYS A 105 -6.55 -2.04 -8.88
C CYS A 105 -5.69 -3.24 -8.48
N ASP A 106 -5.81 -4.33 -9.20
CA ASP A 106 -4.93 -5.49 -9.07
C ASP A 106 -3.61 -5.22 -9.82
N CYS A 107 -2.67 -4.59 -9.13
CA CYS A 107 -1.39 -4.16 -9.69
C CYS A 107 -0.17 -4.92 -9.13
N ARG A 108 -0.33 -5.58 -7.96
CA ARG A 108 0.82 -6.11 -7.19
C ARG A 108 1.65 -7.12 -7.97
N GLY A 109 1.00 -8.06 -8.65
CA GLY A 109 1.71 -9.06 -9.44
C GLY A 109 2.47 -8.47 -10.61
N ALA A 110 1.88 -7.51 -11.33
CA ALA A 110 2.51 -6.83 -12.47
C ALA A 110 3.71 -5.98 -12.02
N LEU A 111 3.55 -5.18 -10.95
CA LEU A 111 4.63 -4.38 -10.38
C LEU A 111 5.80 -5.26 -9.88
N TYR A 112 5.49 -6.37 -9.20
CA TYR A 112 6.51 -7.29 -8.71
C TYR A 112 7.31 -7.94 -9.85
N ALA A 113 6.66 -8.26 -10.97
CA ALA A 113 7.34 -8.83 -12.14
C ALA A 113 8.44 -7.90 -12.68
N GLU A 114 8.23 -6.59 -12.68
CA GLU A 114 9.21 -5.59 -13.09
C GLU A 114 10.32 -5.37 -12.05
N LEU A 115 9.98 -5.45 -10.77
CA LEU A 115 10.86 -5.07 -9.68
C LEU A 115 11.73 -6.21 -9.16
N ALA A 116 11.26 -7.46 -9.24
CA ALA A 116 11.90 -8.60 -8.59
C ALA A 116 13.40 -8.75 -8.92
N ALA A 117 13.76 -8.61 -10.21
CA ALA A 117 15.16 -8.70 -10.64
C ALA A 117 16.00 -7.50 -10.19
N ARG A 118 15.39 -6.31 -10.11
CA ARG A 118 16.08 -5.07 -9.71
C ARG A 118 16.47 -5.06 -8.23
N ILE A 119 15.63 -5.66 -7.38
CA ILE A 119 15.83 -5.67 -5.93
C ILE A 119 16.47 -6.95 -5.40
N GLN A 120 16.72 -7.93 -6.26
CA GLN A 120 17.27 -9.22 -5.86
C GLN A 120 18.64 -9.09 -5.20
N GLY A 121 18.74 -9.51 -3.94
CA GLY A 121 19.99 -9.51 -3.18
C GLY A 121 20.41 -8.15 -2.60
N LEU A 122 19.63 -7.10 -2.82
CA LEU A 122 19.91 -5.79 -2.23
C LEU A 122 19.53 -5.77 -0.74
N PRO A 123 20.31 -5.03 0.09
CA PRO A 123 19.87 -4.62 1.42
C PRO A 123 18.54 -3.85 1.36
N ALA A 124 17.78 -3.85 2.45
CA ALA A 124 16.43 -3.31 2.46
C ALA A 124 16.37 -1.83 2.05
N CYS A 125 17.27 -0.99 2.57
CA CYS A 125 17.28 0.44 2.22
C CYS A 125 17.71 0.68 0.77
N GLU A 126 18.64 -0.10 0.23
CA GLU A 126 19.02 -0.03 -1.18
C GLU A 126 17.89 -0.50 -2.11
N ALA A 127 17.13 -1.51 -1.69
CA ALA A 127 15.95 -1.96 -2.43
C ALA A 127 14.87 -0.87 -2.51
N ILE A 128 14.67 -0.08 -1.46
CA ILE A 128 13.75 1.08 -1.47
C ILE A 128 14.20 2.11 -2.51
N LEU A 129 15.48 2.47 -2.52
CA LEU A 129 16.02 3.41 -3.50
C LEU A 129 15.89 2.89 -4.93
N ALA A 130 16.21 1.62 -5.18
CA ALA A 130 16.08 1.00 -6.49
C ALA A 130 14.61 0.96 -7.00
N VAL A 131 13.65 0.73 -6.09
CA VAL A 131 12.21 0.83 -6.41
C VAL A 131 11.86 2.26 -6.78
N ASN A 132 12.34 3.27 -6.04
CA ASN A 132 12.02 4.66 -6.32
C ASN A 132 12.67 5.18 -7.62
N GLU A 133 13.88 4.72 -7.94
CA GLU A 133 14.50 4.98 -9.24
C GLU A 133 13.64 4.42 -10.38
N TRP A 134 13.18 3.18 -10.25
CA TRP A 134 12.27 2.58 -11.23
C TRP A 134 10.95 3.35 -11.31
N ASN A 135 10.39 3.79 -10.18
CA ASN A 135 9.16 4.60 -10.17
C ASN A 135 9.33 5.88 -10.99
N ALA A 136 10.47 6.57 -10.86
CA ALA A 136 10.78 7.79 -11.63
C ALA A 136 10.99 7.53 -13.12
N GLU A 137 11.44 6.34 -13.50
CA GLU A 137 11.48 5.91 -14.91
C GLU A 137 10.07 5.74 -15.50
N GLN A 138 9.05 5.44 -14.67
CA GLN A 138 7.71 5.11 -15.10
C GLN A 138 6.72 6.27 -15.02
N VAL A 139 6.83 7.09 -13.97
CA VAL A 139 5.85 8.16 -13.66
C VAL A 139 6.59 9.45 -13.31
N CYS A 140 6.15 10.55 -13.89
CA CYS A 140 6.66 11.88 -13.57
C CYS A 140 5.53 12.80 -13.11
N TYR A 141 5.89 13.86 -12.37
CA TYR A 141 4.92 14.84 -11.91
C TYR A 141 4.28 15.60 -13.07
N ARG A 142 2.96 15.60 -13.05
CA ARG A 142 2.16 16.44 -13.92
C ARG A 142 0.81 16.76 -13.29
N ALA A 143 0.40 18.01 -13.31
CA ALA A 143 -0.94 18.39 -12.88
C ALA A 143 -2.00 17.68 -13.75
N THR A 144 -2.94 17.03 -13.09
CA THR A 144 -4.07 16.31 -13.68
C THR A 144 -5.38 16.92 -13.21
N ASP A 145 -6.50 16.25 -13.48
CA ASP A 145 -7.77 16.58 -12.82
C ASP A 145 -7.69 16.20 -11.31
N GLU A 146 -8.73 16.52 -10.53
CA GLU A 146 -8.70 16.34 -9.08
C GLU A 146 -8.95 14.89 -8.61
N ARG A 147 -9.12 13.93 -9.52
CA ARG A 147 -9.33 12.53 -9.16
C ARG A 147 -8.00 11.83 -8.93
N THR A 148 -7.91 11.07 -7.85
CA THR A 148 -6.76 10.20 -7.61
C THR A 148 -6.97 8.88 -8.34
N ILE A 149 -6.29 8.70 -9.48
CA ILE A 149 -6.38 7.50 -10.30
C ILE A 149 -5.65 6.31 -9.67
N SER A 150 -5.91 5.11 -10.20
CA SER A 150 -5.25 3.89 -9.71
C SER A 150 -3.76 3.88 -10.03
N ALA A 151 -2.99 3.04 -9.30
CA ALA A 151 -1.56 2.83 -9.57
C ALA A 151 -1.32 2.35 -11.02
N LEU A 152 -2.17 1.47 -11.57
CA LEU A 152 -2.09 1.08 -12.98
C LEU A 152 -2.45 2.22 -13.93
N GLY A 153 -3.35 3.10 -13.52
CA GLY A 153 -3.70 4.31 -14.25
C GLY A 153 -2.50 5.25 -14.37
N ALA A 154 -1.84 5.56 -13.25
CA ALA A 154 -0.63 6.37 -13.21
C ALA A 154 0.49 5.75 -14.05
N TRP A 155 0.73 4.45 -13.91
CA TRP A 155 1.75 3.74 -14.70
C TRP A 155 1.49 3.80 -16.21
N ARG A 156 0.26 3.57 -16.65
CA ARG A 156 -0.12 3.61 -18.07
C ARG A 156 -0.04 5.01 -18.67
N SER A 157 -0.38 6.04 -17.88
CA SER A 157 -0.31 7.42 -18.33
C SER A 157 1.11 7.99 -18.31
N GLY A 158 1.99 7.45 -17.48
CA GLY A 158 3.35 7.92 -17.26
C GLY A 158 3.43 9.23 -16.46
N PHE A 159 2.34 9.66 -15.83
CA PHE A 159 2.33 10.89 -15.02
C PHE A 159 1.24 10.88 -13.94
N GLY A 160 1.41 11.73 -12.94
CA GLY A 160 0.46 11.98 -11.87
C GLY A 160 0.83 13.22 -11.06
N ARG A 161 -0.06 13.65 -10.17
CA ARG A 161 0.28 14.61 -9.11
C ARG A 161 0.98 13.85 -7.97
N CYS A 162 1.46 14.55 -6.97
CA CYS A 162 2.09 13.95 -5.79
C CYS A 162 1.22 12.86 -5.11
N GLY A 163 -0.11 13.00 -5.14
CA GLY A 163 -1.07 11.99 -4.65
C GLY A 163 -1.03 10.69 -5.44
N GLU A 164 -1.03 10.76 -6.77
CA GLU A 164 -0.93 9.60 -7.66
C GLU A 164 0.48 8.99 -7.65
N GLU A 165 1.53 9.82 -7.69
CA GLU A 165 2.91 9.36 -7.61
C GLU A 165 3.18 8.59 -6.32
N SER A 166 2.71 9.11 -5.18
CA SER A 166 2.87 8.43 -3.90
C SER A 166 2.00 7.17 -3.77
N ALA A 167 0.78 7.16 -4.31
CA ALA A 167 -0.04 5.95 -4.37
C ALA A 167 0.61 4.87 -5.25
N PHE A 168 1.20 5.25 -6.39
CA PHE A 168 1.95 4.35 -7.26
C PHE A 168 3.19 3.80 -6.55
N ALA A 169 4.02 4.66 -5.97
CA ALA A 169 5.25 4.28 -5.27
C ALA A 169 4.98 3.36 -4.07
N VAL A 170 3.95 3.65 -3.26
CA VAL A 170 3.55 2.75 -2.16
C VAL A 170 3.11 1.39 -2.68
N ASN A 171 2.34 1.33 -3.78
CA ASN A 171 1.95 0.05 -4.38
C ASN A 171 3.15 -0.72 -4.92
N ALA A 172 4.14 -0.06 -5.53
CA ALA A 172 5.38 -0.66 -6.00
C ALA A 172 6.20 -1.25 -4.84
N LEU A 173 6.40 -0.48 -3.76
CA LEU A 173 7.10 -0.93 -2.56
C LEU A 173 6.38 -2.12 -1.89
N ARG A 174 5.06 -2.02 -1.71
CA ARG A 174 4.27 -3.12 -1.14
C ARG A 174 4.30 -4.36 -2.04
N ALA A 175 4.30 -4.19 -3.35
CA ALA A 175 4.45 -5.30 -4.31
C ALA A 175 5.81 -5.99 -4.18
N ALA A 176 6.85 -5.25 -3.83
CA ALA A 176 8.19 -5.76 -3.54
C ALA A 176 8.34 -6.36 -2.11
N GLY A 177 7.29 -6.30 -1.29
CA GLY A 177 7.30 -6.79 0.09
C GLY A 177 7.89 -5.81 1.10
N ILE A 178 8.07 -4.56 0.72
CA ILE A 178 8.58 -3.49 1.58
C ILE A 178 7.37 -2.76 2.22
N PRO A 179 7.27 -2.71 3.56
CA PRO A 179 6.20 -1.95 4.21
C PRO A 179 6.30 -0.46 3.83
N ALA A 180 5.22 0.09 3.31
CA ALA A 180 5.20 1.48 2.84
C ALA A 180 3.84 2.14 3.10
N ARG A 181 3.87 3.46 3.30
CA ARG A 181 2.69 4.30 3.48
C ARG A 181 2.88 5.66 2.81
N GLN A 182 1.77 6.28 2.43
CA GLN A 182 1.76 7.68 2.03
C GLN A 182 1.73 8.55 3.29
N VAL A 183 2.45 9.66 3.25
CA VAL A 183 2.32 10.78 4.18
C VAL A 183 1.79 11.97 3.40
N TYR A 184 0.86 12.70 4.00
CA TYR A 184 0.18 13.81 3.35
C TYR A 184 0.09 15.01 4.28
N THR A 185 0.57 16.16 3.81
CA THR A 185 0.30 17.44 4.45
C THR A 185 -0.75 18.20 3.66
N PRO A 186 -1.92 18.50 4.26
CA PRO A 186 -3.00 19.18 3.55
C PRO A 186 -2.68 20.65 3.24
N ARG A 187 -1.74 21.23 3.99
CA ARG A 187 -1.32 22.62 3.81
C ARG A 187 0.05 22.85 4.42
N TRP A 188 0.93 23.49 3.65
CA TRP A 188 2.21 23.96 4.16
C TRP A 188 2.05 25.14 5.13
N ALA A 189 2.97 25.28 6.08
CA ALA A 189 2.97 26.41 7.02
C ALA A 189 3.24 27.77 6.32
N HIS A 190 3.83 27.77 5.14
CA HIS A 190 4.29 28.99 4.45
C HIS A 190 3.51 29.31 3.17
N CYS A 191 2.66 28.42 2.67
CA CYS A 191 1.85 28.65 1.48
C CYS A 191 0.58 27.79 1.50
N ASP A 192 -0.37 28.17 0.65
CA ASP A 192 -1.65 27.48 0.50
C ASP A 192 -1.55 26.37 -0.55
N ASP A 193 -0.70 25.40 -0.27
CA ASP A 193 -0.48 24.22 -1.10
C ASP A 193 -0.29 22.98 -0.23
N ASN A 194 -0.46 21.82 -0.81
CA ASN A 194 -0.34 20.52 -0.15
C ASN A 194 0.78 19.69 -0.76
N HIS A 195 1.13 18.59 -0.10
CA HIS A 195 2.08 17.63 -0.65
C HIS A 195 1.85 16.23 -0.10
N ALA A 196 2.16 15.23 -0.91
CA ALA A 196 2.20 13.83 -0.53
C ALA A 196 3.56 13.22 -0.86
N TRP A 197 4.10 12.43 0.07
CA TRP A 197 5.34 11.68 -0.10
C TRP A 197 5.20 10.28 0.46
N VAL A 198 6.26 9.51 0.50
CA VAL A 198 6.25 8.12 0.94
C VAL A 198 7.13 7.94 2.17
N GLU A 199 6.71 7.07 3.07
CA GLU A 199 7.58 6.43 4.05
C GLU A 199 7.63 4.94 3.80
N ALA A 200 8.84 4.38 3.84
CA ALA A 200 9.12 2.96 3.71
C ALA A 200 9.90 2.45 4.93
N TYR A 201 9.65 1.22 5.33
CA TYR A 201 10.26 0.64 6.52
C TYR A 201 11.44 -0.26 6.16
N CYS A 202 12.62 0.07 6.66
CA CYS A 202 13.80 -0.78 6.63
C CYS A 202 14.62 -0.64 7.93
N ASP A 203 15.40 -1.65 8.27
CA ASP A 203 16.36 -1.65 9.39
C ASP A 203 15.79 -1.20 10.75
N GLY A 204 14.50 -1.47 10.97
CA GLY A 204 13.84 -1.18 12.23
C GLY A 204 13.20 0.21 12.32
N ALA A 205 13.24 1.02 11.27
CA ALA A 205 12.73 2.39 11.24
C ALA A 205 11.93 2.72 9.98
N TRP A 206 11.11 3.77 10.06
CA TRP A 206 10.48 4.39 8.91
C TRP A 206 11.41 5.46 8.34
N HIS A 207 11.60 5.44 7.03
CA HIS A 207 12.40 6.38 6.27
C HIS A 207 11.55 7.04 5.20
N TYR A 208 11.67 8.36 5.05
CA TYR A 208 10.91 9.08 4.03
C TYR A 208 11.70 9.23 2.73
N LEU A 209 10.95 9.38 1.63
CA LEU A 209 11.46 9.65 0.28
C LEU A 209 10.39 10.39 -0.54
N GLY A 210 10.81 11.20 -1.49
CA GLY A 210 9.92 11.76 -2.51
C GLY A 210 9.47 10.67 -3.47
N ALA A 211 8.15 10.58 -3.71
CA ALA A 211 7.60 9.60 -4.62
C ALA A 211 7.99 9.93 -6.06
N CYS A 212 8.58 8.98 -6.78
CA CYS A 212 9.10 9.20 -8.13
C CYS A 212 10.17 10.32 -8.23
N GLU A 213 10.75 10.67 -7.11
CA GLU A 213 11.79 11.69 -6.96
C GLU A 213 13.04 11.05 -6.33
N PRO A 214 13.91 10.38 -7.11
CA PRO A 214 15.03 9.64 -6.58
C PRO A 214 16.10 10.57 -5.99
N GLU A 215 16.53 10.24 -4.80
CA GLU A 215 17.68 10.82 -4.10
C GLU A 215 18.71 9.73 -3.83
N PRO A 216 20.01 10.06 -3.64
CA PRO A 216 21.04 9.05 -3.43
C PRO A 216 20.95 8.33 -2.07
N GLU A 217 20.17 8.86 -1.15
CA GLU A 217 19.96 8.31 0.19
C GLU A 217 18.53 8.58 0.69
N LEU A 218 18.06 7.76 1.61
CA LEU A 218 16.76 7.95 2.27
C LEU A 218 16.82 9.18 3.20
N ASP A 219 15.65 9.64 3.65
CA ASP A 219 15.47 10.80 4.53
C ASP A 219 15.94 12.13 3.89
N ARG A 220 15.85 12.19 2.56
CA ARG A 220 16.10 13.38 1.74
C ARG A 220 14.94 13.65 0.79
N GLY A 221 14.74 14.93 0.49
CA GLY A 221 13.79 15.43 -0.47
C GLY A 221 13.74 16.95 -0.43
N TRP A 222 13.34 17.59 -1.53
CA TRP A 222 13.22 19.05 -1.62
C TRP A 222 12.30 19.62 -0.53
N PHE A 223 11.31 18.82 -0.10
CA PHE A 223 10.31 19.21 0.90
C PHE A 223 10.77 19.04 2.36
N THR A 224 11.93 18.45 2.64
CA THR A 224 12.42 18.16 4.01
C THR A 224 12.29 19.33 4.97
N GLY A 225 12.76 20.50 4.56
CA GLY A 225 12.69 21.70 5.40
C GLY A 225 11.26 22.24 5.62
N ALA A 226 10.36 22.02 4.66
CA ALA A 226 8.96 22.40 4.76
C ALA A 226 8.18 21.39 5.62
N ALA A 227 8.43 20.09 5.43
CA ALA A 227 7.81 19.01 6.20
C ALA A 227 8.10 19.12 7.71
N GLY A 228 9.34 19.45 8.08
CA GLY A 228 9.72 19.67 9.49
C GLY A 228 9.02 20.86 10.17
N ARG A 229 8.30 21.68 9.41
CA ARG A 229 7.51 22.82 9.90
C ARG A 229 6.01 22.66 9.67
N ALA A 230 5.59 21.56 9.09
CA ALA A 230 4.18 21.29 8.86
C ALA A 230 3.44 21.15 10.20
N LEU A 231 2.26 21.77 10.29
CA LEU A 231 1.42 21.71 11.50
C LEU A 231 0.58 20.43 11.56
N LEU A 232 0.38 19.80 10.43
CA LEU A 232 -0.40 18.56 10.27
C LEU A 232 0.19 17.71 9.14
N VAL A 233 0.41 16.46 9.44
CA VAL A 233 0.76 15.42 8.48
C VAL A 233 -0.01 14.15 8.77
#